data_d37b0e88a1c2b0b49a4bee47f68997c6
#
_entry.id   d37b0e88a1c2b0b49a4bee47f68997c6
#
_cell.length_a   1.000
_cell.length_b   1.000
_cell.length_c   1.000
_cell.angle_alpha   90.00
_cell.angle_beta   90.00
_cell.angle_gamma   90.00
#
_symmetry.space_group_name_H-M   'P 1'
#
loop_
_entity.id
_entity.type
_entity.pdbx_description
1 polymer ?
#
loop_
_entity_poly.entity_id
_entity_poly.type
_entity_poly.pdbx_seq_one_letter_code
_entity_poly.pdbx_strand_id
1 'polypeptide(L)'
;MRQGAMKPYYLFSPWTRIFHWVMVICTFILFFTGLYIGNPFFLGTQGMEPTFAVNNVLSMEVIRYIHFIAGYVLVISFIPRIYGFIINPGDRLLPKPWTKLYWTGIIDTKMHYMFMRSKHRPYLRNSLARSGYLAVYLMFLIEAITGFAMYYMVDPNRFLAKIFGPYTNWLVNEYMVHMIHHYVAWFIILFVIVHVYMAIRADFTEKGGEVSAMFSGIKYMEEEPDDLGDIIDTKKSKAK
;
A
#
# COMPACT_ATOMS: atom_id res chain seq x y z
N MET A 1 -28.84 23.91 14.03
CA MET A 1 -27.79 24.15 12.99
C MET A 1 -28.22 23.37 11.76
N ARG A 2 -28.45 24.03 10.60
CA ARG A 2 -28.71 23.33 9.33
C ARG A 2 -27.41 22.61 8.96
N GLN A 3 -27.41 21.29 8.97
CA GLN A 3 -26.34 20.51 8.34
C GLN A 3 -26.29 20.91 6.87
N GLY A 4 -25.16 21.42 6.40
CA GLY A 4 -24.94 21.74 4.99
C GLY A 4 -25.16 20.46 4.17
N ALA A 5 -25.72 20.57 2.97
CA ALA A 5 -25.95 19.44 2.10
C ALA A 5 -24.57 18.84 1.70
N MET A 6 -24.32 17.58 2.03
CA MET A 6 -23.11 16.85 1.64
C MET A 6 -22.99 16.78 0.12
N LYS A 7 -21.88 17.26 -0.43
CA LYS A 7 -21.58 17.21 -1.87
C LYS A 7 -20.75 15.96 -2.20
N PRO A 8 -21.14 15.16 -3.21
CA PRO A 8 -20.38 14.01 -3.65
C PRO A 8 -19.19 14.43 -4.54
N TYR A 9 -18.02 13.85 -4.28
CA TYR A 9 -16.82 14.01 -5.10
C TYR A 9 -16.30 12.64 -5.54
N TYR A 10 -16.09 12.45 -6.86
CA TYR A 10 -15.50 11.23 -7.38
C TYR A 10 -13.99 11.24 -7.15
N LEU A 11 -13.51 10.36 -6.28
CA LEU A 11 -12.15 10.38 -5.76
C LEU A 11 -11.25 9.29 -6.35
N PHE A 12 -11.77 8.06 -6.45
CA PHE A 12 -10.97 6.90 -6.85
C PHE A 12 -11.56 6.22 -8.08
N SER A 13 -10.74 6.06 -9.13
CA SER A 13 -11.12 5.31 -10.32
C SER A 13 -11.30 3.81 -10.01
N PRO A 14 -12.00 3.04 -10.86
CA PRO A 14 -12.10 1.59 -10.72
C PRO A 14 -10.72 0.91 -10.66
N TRP A 15 -9.76 1.39 -11.44
CA TRP A 15 -8.40 0.85 -11.47
C TRP A 15 -7.70 0.96 -10.12
N THR A 16 -7.79 2.12 -9.48
CA THR A 16 -7.22 2.35 -8.14
C THR A 16 -7.89 1.47 -7.09
N ARG A 17 -9.21 1.30 -7.15
CA ARG A 17 -9.97 0.49 -6.20
C ARG A 17 -9.66 -1.00 -6.33
N ILE A 18 -9.66 -1.54 -7.56
CA ILE A 18 -9.30 -2.94 -7.81
C ILE A 18 -7.87 -3.21 -7.34
N PHE A 19 -6.92 -2.35 -7.74
CA PHE A 19 -5.54 -2.46 -7.27
C PHE A 19 -5.43 -2.49 -5.76
N HIS A 20 -6.13 -1.59 -5.06
CA HIS A 20 -6.10 -1.52 -3.60
C HIS A 20 -6.56 -2.85 -2.96
N TRP A 21 -7.68 -3.42 -3.41
CA TRP A 21 -8.18 -4.67 -2.84
C TRP A 21 -7.30 -5.88 -3.17
N VAL A 22 -6.75 -5.95 -4.37
CA VAL A 22 -5.75 -6.98 -4.71
C VAL A 22 -4.52 -6.83 -3.81
N MET A 23 -4.02 -5.62 -3.64
CA MET A 23 -2.88 -5.33 -2.77
C MET A 23 -3.18 -5.75 -1.32
N VAL A 24 -4.36 -5.44 -0.79
CA VAL A 24 -4.77 -5.85 0.58
C VAL A 24 -4.71 -7.37 0.73
N ILE A 25 -5.37 -8.11 -0.16
CA ILE A 25 -5.41 -9.59 -0.10
C ILE A 25 -4.00 -10.16 -0.21
N CYS A 26 -3.22 -9.72 -1.21
CA CYS A 26 -1.85 -10.21 -1.38
C CYS A 26 -0.95 -9.88 -0.18
N THR A 27 -1.07 -8.70 0.41
CA THR A 27 -0.27 -8.32 1.59
C THR A 27 -0.55 -9.25 2.77
N PHE A 28 -1.81 -9.58 3.04
CA PHE A 28 -2.16 -10.54 4.09
C PHE A 28 -1.58 -11.93 3.80
N ILE A 29 -1.75 -12.43 2.59
CA ILE A 29 -1.21 -13.75 2.20
C ILE A 29 0.32 -13.75 2.35
N LEU A 30 1.00 -12.75 1.78
CA LEU A 30 2.46 -12.63 1.81
C LEU A 30 2.99 -12.52 3.24
N PHE A 31 2.34 -11.74 4.10
CA PHE A 31 2.76 -11.58 5.48
C PHE A 31 2.68 -12.91 6.26
N PHE A 32 1.53 -13.58 6.25
CA PHE A 32 1.36 -14.82 7.01
C PHE A 32 2.22 -15.97 6.46
N THR A 33 2.30 -16.10 5.14
CA THR A 33 3.20 -17.09 4.54
C THR A 33 4.67 -16.76 4.75
N GLY A 34 5.04 -15.48 4.73
CA GLY A 34 6.39 -15.02 5.03
C GLY A 34 6.80 -15.28 6.47
N LEU A 35 5.91 -15.03 7.44
CA LEU A 35 6.16 -15.41 8.84
C LEU A 35 6.40 -16.91 8.99
N TYR A 36 5.60 -17.72 8.32
CA TYR A 36 5.78 -19.18 8.35
C TYR A 36 7.10 -19.62 7.72
N ILE A 37 7.49 -19.02 6.58
CA ILE A 37 8.77 -19.32 5.91
C ILE A 37 9.95 -18.91 6.79
N GLY A 38 9.86 -17.74 7.45
CA GLY A 38 10.94 -17.23 8.31
C GLY A 38 11.08 -17.99 9.62
N ASN A 39 9.99 -18.50 10.18
CA ASN A 39 10.00 -19.29 11.41
C ASN A 39 8.87 -20.35 11.37
N PRO A 40 9.12 -21.51 10.78
CA PRO A 40 8.12 -22.54 10.58
C PRO A 40 7.75 -23.23 11.90
N PHE A 41 6.85 -22.63 12.66
CA PHE A 41 6.45 -23.07 13.99
C PHE A 41 5.81 -24.48 14.04
N PHE A 42 5.44 -25.04 12.88
CA PHE A 42 4.96 -26.42 12.77
C PHE A 42 6.07 -27.44 12.48
N LEU A 43 7.31 -27.01 12.18
CA LEU A 43 8.41 -27.90 11.82
C LEU A 43 9.36 -28.21 12.99
N GLY A 44 9.12 -27.87 14.20
CA GLY A 44 9.97 -28.16 15.35
C GLY A 44 11.39 -27.54 15.26
N THR A 45 11.98 -27.23 16.40
CA THR A 45 13.26 -26.49 16.48
C THR A 45 14.51 -27.36 16.31
N GLN A 46 14.40 -28.68 16.23
CA GLN A 46 15.55 -29.61 16.23
C GLN A 46 15.57 -30.55 15.01
N GLY A 47 14.95 -30.20 13.91
CA GLY A 47 14.90 -31.04 12.73
C GLY A 47 13.94 -32.27 12.85
N MET A 48 13.25 -32.39 13.96
CA MET A 48 12.15 -33.35 14.13
C MET A 48 10.86 -32.68 13.70
N GLU A 49 10.31 -33.12 12.58
CA GLU A 49 9.01 -32.65 12.11
C GLU A 49 7.91 -33.12 13.07
N PRO A 50 7.06 -32.21 13.58
CA PRO A 50 5.86 -32.60 14.29
C PRO A 50 4.97 -33.45 13.37
N THR A 51 4.23 -34.38 13.92
CA THR A 51 3.40 -35.34 13.16
C THR A 51 2.39 -34.67 12.22
N PHE A 52 1.97 -33.44 12.53
CA PHE A 52 1.07 -32.65 11.68
C PHE A 52 1.79 -31.85 10.56
N ALA A 53 3.12 -31.69 10.62
CA ALA A 53 3.89 -31.12 9.54
C ALA A 53 4.00 -32.04 8.31
N VAL A 54 3.65 -33.31 8.48
CA VAL A 54 3.46 -34.26 7.38
C VAL A 54 2.17 -33.98 6.58
N ASN A 55 1.31 -33.08 7.06
CA ASN A 55 0.14 -32.64 6.32
C ASN A 55 0.56 -31.83 5.09
N ASN A 56 0.25 -32.33 3.90
CA ASN A 56 0.58 -31.71 2.61
C ASN A 56 0.08 -30.26 2.46
N VAL A 57 -0.93 -29.86 3.20
CA VAL A 57 -1.51 -28.49 3.14
C VAL A 57 -0.60 -27.44 3.75
N LEU A 58 0.14 -27.78 4.82
CA LEU A 58 1.03 -26.88 5.54
C LEU A 58 2.52 -27.19 5.28
N SER A 59 2.82 -27.99 4.26
CA SER A 59 4.20 -28.25 3.89
C SER A 59 4.91 -26.96 3.47
N MET A 60 6.19 -26.85 3.75
CA MET A 60 7.01 -25.69 3.38
C MET A 60 6.94 -25.40 1.87
N GLU A 61 6.86 -26.44 1.06
CA GLU A 61 6.72 -26.33 -0.40
C GLU A 61 5.43 -25.61 -0.80
N VAL A 62 4.29 -26.02 -0.25
CA VAL A 62 2.98 -25.40 -0.53
C VAL A 62 2.94 -23.95 -0.04
N ILE A 63 3.46 -23.67 1.15
CA ILE A 63 3.48 -22.31 1.71
C ILE A 63 4.35 -21.39 0.86
N ARG A 64 5.55 -21.84 0.44
CA ARG A 64 6.42 -21.08 -0.46
C ARG A 64 5.76 -20.85 -1.83
N TYR A 65 5.09 -21.85 -2.37
CA TYR A 65 4.33 -21.74 -3.62
C TYR A 65 3.24 -20.64 -3.53
N ILE A 66 2.45 -20.66 -2.46
CA ILE A 66 1.42 -19.63 -2.20
C ILE A 66 2.06 -18.24 -2.08
N HIS A 67 3.17 -18.12 -1.34
CA HIS A 67 3.90 -16.88 -1.18
C HIS A 67 4.35 -16.30 -2.53
N PHE A 68 4.97 -17.12 -3.36
CA PHE A 68 5.46 -16.68 -4.66
C PHE A 68 4.33 -16.30 -5.62
N ILE A 69 3.23 -17.07 -5.66
CA ILE A 69 2.06 -16.70 -6.46
C ILE A 69 1.51 -15.35 -6.01
N ALA A 70 1.32 -15.15 -4.71
CA ALA A 70 0.82 -13.87 -4.19
C ALA A 70 1.77 -12.70 -4.53
N GLY A 71 3.09 -12.93 -4.49
CA GLY A 71 4.10 -11.96 -4.91
C GLY A 71 3.98 -11.59 -6.39
N TYR A 72 3.84 -12.57 -7.28
CA TYR A 72 3.62 -12.31 -8.71
C TYR A 72 2.31 -11.57 -8.96
N VAL A 73 1.21 -11.98 -8.33
CA VAL A 73 -0.09 -11.30 -8.46
C VAL A 73 0.01 -9.86 -7.99
N LEU A 74 0.67 -9.59 -6.87
CA LEU A 74 0.90 -8.25 -6.37
C LEU A 74 1.66 -7.39 -7.39
N VAL A 75 2.79 -7.89 -7.91
CA VAL A 75 3.61 -7.14 -8.88
C VAL A 75 2.86 -6.89 -10.19
N ILE A 76 2.15 -7.88 -10.71
CA ILE A 76 1.34 -7.72 -11.92
C ILE A 76 0.22 -6.69 -11.69
N SER A 77 -0.34 -6.60 -10.49
CA SER A 77 -1.39 -5.63 -10.17
C SER A 77 -0.93 -4.16 -10.26
N PHE A 78 0.38 -3.89 -10.23
CA PHE A 78 0.91 -2.55 -10.48
C PHE A 78 0.74 -2.11 -11.95
N ILE A 79 0.60 -3.02 -12.91
CA ILE A 79 0.40 -2.67 -14.32
C ILE A 79 -0.88 -1.84 -14.50
N PRO A 80 -2.09 -2.30 -14.11
CA PRO A 80 -3.30 -1.50 -14.20
C PRO A 80 -3.24 -0.24 -13.32
N ARG A 81 -2.49 -0.27 -12.21
CA ARG A 81 -2.28 0.91 -11.37
C ARG A 81 -1.48 2.01 -12.09
N ILE A 82 -0.39 1.63 -12.77
CA ILE A 82 0.40 2.53 -13.60
C ILE A 82 -0.41 3.05 -14.77
N TYR A 83 -1.18 2.19 -15.43
CA TYR A 83 -2.08 2.60 -16.50
C TYR A 83 -3.10 3.65 -16.03
N GLY A 84 -3.76 3.42 -14.91
CA GLY A 84 -4.68 4.40 -14.30
C GLY A 84 -3.99 5.72 -13.96
N PHE A 85 -2.76 5.67 -13.43
CA PHE A 85 -1.95 6.86 -13.14
C PHE A 85 -1.66 7.71 -14.39
N ILE A 86 -1.42 7.05 -15.53
CA ILE A 86 -1.12 7.75 -16.80
C ILE A 86 -2.38 8.41 -17.37
N ILE A 87 -3.47 7.64 -17.47
CA ILE A 87 -4.70 8.06 -18.16
C ILE A 87 -5.52 9.03 -17.29
N ASN A 88 -5.62 8.77 -15.98
CA ASN A 88 -6.51 9.53 -15.11
C ASN A 88 -5.71 10.46 -14.19
N PRO A 89 -5.77 11.79 -14.40
CA PRO A 89 -5.12 12.75 -13.50
C PRO A 89 -5.57 12.61 -12.03
N GLY A 90 -6.81 12.18 -11.81
CA GLY A 90 -7.36 11.89 -10.48
C GLY A 90 -6.64 10.77 -9.74
N ASP A 91 -6.01 9.82 -10.42
CA ASP A 91 -5.28 8.71 -9.79
C ASP A 91 -3.81 9.03 -9.44
N ARG A 92 -3.36 10.25 -9.76
CA ARG A 92 -2.00 10.71 -9.45
C ARG A 92 -1.89 11.11 -7.98
N LEU A 93 -1.61 10.12 -7.14
CA LEU A 93 -1.53 10.26 -5.68
C LEU A 93 -0.16 10.75 -5.17
N LEU A 94 0.66 11.36 -6.02
CA LEU A 94 2.00 11.80 -5.63
C LEU A 94 1.95 13.02 -4.69
N PRO A 95 2.84 13.11 -3.70
CA PRO A 95 3.02 14.30 -2.89
C PRO A 95 3.56 15.45 -3.75
N LYS A 96 3.22 16.70 -3.37
CA LYS A 96 3.67 17.91 -4.04
C LYS A 96 4.50 18.80 -3.08
N PRO A 97 5.72 18.38 -2.68
CA PRO A 97 6.50 19.04 -1.63
C PRO A 97 6.92 20.49 -1.97
N TRP A 98 6.82 20.90 -3.24
CA TRP A 98 7.09 22.26 -3.69
C TRP A 98 5.96 23.25 -3.44
N THR A 99 4.77 22.80 -2.94
CA THR A 99 3.62 23.67 -2.67
C THR A 99 3.52 24.03 -1.19
N LYS A 100 3.12 25.27 -0.89
CA LYS A 100 2.83 25.69 0.51
C LYS A 100 1.68 24.89 1.10
N LEU A 101 0.66 24.54 0.29
CA LEU A 101 -0.50 23.76 0.69
C LEU A 101 -0.08 22.35 1.19
N TYR A 102 0.97 21.77 0.60
CA TYR A 102 1.49 20.48 1.03
C TYR A 102 1.99 20.53 2.48
N TRP A 103 2.86 21.47 2.83
CA TRP A 103 3.43 21.58 4.18
C TRP A 103 2.42 22.01 5.22
N THR A 104 1.57 23.00 4.89
CA THR A 104 0.48 23.41 5.79
C THR A 104 -0.51 22.26 6.01
N GLY A 105 -0.82 21.47 4.99
CA GLY A 105 -1.69 20.30 5.10
C GLY A 105 -1.10 19.20 5.96
N ILE A 106 0.22 18.93 5.87
CA ILE A 106 0.89 17.96 6.76
C ILE A 106 0.78 18.39 8.22
N ILE A 107 1.12 19.67 8.51
CA ILE A 107 1.10 20.19 9.88
C ILE A 107 -0.32 20.14 10.43
N ASP A 108 -1.29 20.63 9.67
CA ASP A 108 -2.70 20.68 10.08
C ASP A 108 -3.25 19.28 10.38
N THR A 109 -3.03 18.33 9.49
CA THR A 109 -3.44 16.93 9.66
C THR A 109 -2.74 16.28 10.86
N LYS A 110 -1.43 16.48 11.04
CA LYS A 110 -0.71 15.96 12.21
C LYS A 110 -1.26 16.53 13.52
N MET A 111 -1.49 17.84 13.59
CA MET A 111 -2.04 18.48 14.80
C MET A 111 -3.44 17.94 15.14
N HIS A 112 -4.27 17.67 14.13
CA HIS A 112 -5.57 17.02 14.34
C HIS A 112 -5.40 15.59 14.92
N TYR A 113 -4.52 14.77 14.34
CA TYR A 113 -4.31 13.41 14.82
C TYR A 113 -3.60 13.32 16.17
N MET A 114 -2.82 14.35 16.54
CA MET A 114 -2.23 14.49 17.88
C MET A 114 -3.22 15.09 18.91
N PHE A 115 -4.50 15.24 18.56
CA PHE A 115 -5.56 15.82 19.40
C PHE A 115 -5.34 17.30 19.79
N MET A 116 -4.45 18.00 19.09
CA MET A 116 -4.18 19.43 19.33
C MET A 116 -5.18 20.34 18.61
N ARG A 117 -5.94 19.80 17.64
CA ARG A 117 -7.03 20.50 16.94
C ARG A 117 -8.25 19.60 16.81
N SER A 118 -9.45 20.19 16.99
CA SER A 118 -10.73 19.46 16.88
C SER A 118 -11.08 19.09 15.44
N LYS A 119 -10.74 19.95 14.47
CA LYS A 119 -10.96 19.71 13.02
C LYS A 119 -9.73 20.14 12.24
N HIS A 120 -9.43 19.42 11.16
CA HIS A 120 -8.51 19.86 10.13
C HIS A 120 -9.28 20.49 8.96
N ARG A 121 -8.56 21.15 8.04
CA ARG A 121 -9.15 21.72 6.83
C ARG A 121 -9.76 20.64 5.93
N PRO A 122 -10.78 20.97 5.13
CA PRO A 122 -11.38 20.03 4.21
C PRO A 122 -10.42 19.67 3.07
N TYR A 123 -9.90 18.42 3.08
CA TYR A 123 -9.08 17.89 1.99
C TYR A 123 -9.76 16.66 1.40
N LEU A 124 -9.82 16.57 0.07
CA LEU A 124 -10.15 15.32 -0.60
C LEU A 124 -9.03 14.28 -0.41
N ARG A 125 -7.78 14.75 -0.53
CA ARG A 125 -6.57 13.93 -0.35
C ARG A 125 -5.54 14.73 0.42
N ASN A 126 -5.52 14.55 1.71
CA ASN A 126 -4.57 15.30 2.53
C ASN A 126 -3.10 14.95 2.19
N SER A 127 -2.21 15.91 2.41
CA SER A 127 -0.79 15.78 2.06
C SER A 127 -0.09 14.67 2.83
N LEU A 128 -0.52 14.37 4.06
CA LEU A 128 0.03 13.27 4.86
C LEU A 128 -0.31 11.91 4.23
N ALA A 129 -1.54 11.73 3.76
CA ALA A 129 -1.96 10.51 3.07
C ALA A 129 -1.17 10.31 1.75
N ARG A 130 -0.95 11.39 0.97
CA ARG A 130 -0.14 11.33 -0.27
C ARG A 130 1.30 10.88 0.02
N SER A 131 1.90 11.36 1.11
CA SER A 131 3.24 10.93 1.55
C SER A 131 3.25 9.47 1.96
N GLY A 132 2.22 9.02 2.67
CA GLY A 132 2.05 7.63 3.04
C GLY A 132 1.92 6.70 1.82
N TYR A 133 1.18 7.11 0.78
CA TYR A 133 1.06 6.32 -0.46
C TYR A 133 2.41 6.16 -1.17
N LEU A 134 3.21 7.25 -1.25
CA LEU A 134 4.55 7.14 -1.81
C LEU A 134 5.44 6.21 -1.00
N ALA A 135 5.43 6.35 0.32
CA ALA A 135 6.24 5.52 1.21
C ALA A 135 5.89 4.02 1.06
N VAL A 136 4.60 3.66 1.06
CA VAL A 136 4.19 2.27 0.92
C VAL A 136 4.51 1.70 -0.47
N TYR A 137 4.40 2.49 -1.53
CA TYR A 137 4.79 2.04 -2.87
C TYR A 137 6.31 1.79 -2.98
N LEU A 138 7.13 2.63 -2.33
CA LEU A 138 8.57 2.38 -2.25
C LEU A 138 8.89 1.12 -1.45
N MET A 139 8.19 0.87 -0.35
CA MET A 139 8.33 -0.37 0.42
C MET A 139 7.96 -1.59 -0.42
N PHE A 140 6.84 -1.57 -1.16
CA PHE A 140 6.49 -2.67 -2.06
C PHE A 140 7.49 -2.86 -3.20
N LEU A 141 8.10 -1.80 -3.71
CA LEU A 141 9.17 -1.91 -4.70
C LEU A 141 10.39 -2.61 -4.11
N ILE A 142 10.79 -2.26 -2.90
CA ILE A 142 11.90 -2.93 -2.19
C ILE A 142 11.56 -4.40 -1.96
N GLU A 143 10.34 -4.71 -1.50
CA GLU A 143 9.86 -6.09 -1.31
C GLU A 143 9.92 -6.90 -2.61
N ALA A 144 9.46 -6.33 -3.72
CA ALA A 144 9.52 -6.99 -5.02
C ALA A 144 10.96 -7.27 -5.46
N ILE A 145 11.84 -6.28 -5.37
CA ILE A 145 13.26 -6.43 -5.76
C ILE A 145 13.94 -7.48 -4.90
N THR A 146 13.82 -7.39 -3.58
CA THR A 146 14.47 -8.33 -2.66
C THR A 146 13.87 -9.73 -2.73
N GLY A 147 12.53 -9.83 -2.86
CA GLY A 147 11.84 -11.10 -3.02
C GLY A 147 12.24 -11.83 -4.30
N PHE A 148 12.27 -11.15 -5.44
CA PHE A 148 12.74 -11.74 -6.70
C PHE A 148 14.24 -12.03 -6.68
N ALA A 149 15.05 -11.20 -6.05
CA ALA A 149 16.47 -11.49 -5.87
C ALA A 149 16.66 -12.83 -5.14
N MET A 150 15.97 -13.05 -4.01
CA MET A 150 16.03 -14.31 -3.28
C MET A 150 15.45 -15.49 -4.08
N TYR A 151 14.35 -15.30 -4.79
CA TYR A 151 13.73 -16.35 -5.60
C TYR A 151 14.65 -16.86 -6.71
N TYR A 152 15.37 -15.96 -7.38
CA TYR A 152 16.23 -16.31 -8.50
C TYR A 152 17.69 -16.67 -8.09
N MET A 153 18.04 -16.60 -6.82
CA MET A 153 19.33 -17.13 -6.33
C MET A 153 19.49 -18.63 -6.61
N VAL A 154 18.38 -19.38 -6.59
CA VAL A 154 18.38 -20.85 -6.78
C VAL A 154 18.66 -21.23 -8.22
N ASP A 155 18.29 -20.39 -9.20
CA ASP A 155 18.51 -20.65 -10.63
C ASP A 155 19.00 -19.39 -11.35
N PRO A 156 20.32 -19.11 -11.32
CA PRO A 156 20.91 -17.88 -11.85
C PRO A 156 20.87 -17.79 -13.39
N ASN A 157 20.55 -18.87 -14.09
CA ASN A 157 20.56 -18.91 -15.56
C ASN A 157 19.26 -18.37 -16.19
N ARG A 158 18.23 -18.17 -15.43
CA ARG A 158 16.96 -17.62 -15.93
C ARG A 158 17.09 -16.15 -16.32
N PHE A 159 16.28 -15.74 -17.30
CA PHE A 159 16.29 -14.36 -17.80
C PHE A 159 16.09 -13.32 -16.68
N LEU A 160 15.13 -13.53 -15.80
CA LEU A 160 14.85 -12.62 -14.69
C LEU A 160 15.94 -12.66 -13.60
N ALA A 161 16.67 -13.77 -13.46
CA ALA A 161 17.82 -13.85 -12.58
C ALA A 161 18.93 -12.86 -12.98
N LYS A 162 19.12 -12.62 -14.28
CA LYS A 162 20.07 -11.62 -14.79
C LYS A 162 19.69 -10.19 -14.44
N ILE A 163 18.40 -9.93 -14.23
CA ILE A 163 17.88 -8.61 -13.83
C ILE A 163 17.99 -8.43 -12.31
N PHE A 164 17.56 -9.42 -11.53
CA PHE A 164 17.44 -9.30 -10.08
C PHE A 164 18.69 -9.80 -9.32
N GLY A 165 19.47 -10.71 -9.88
CA GLY A 165 20.68 -11.26 -9.27
C GLY A 165 21.74 -10.22 -8.90
N PRO A 166 22.01 -9.17 -9.72
CA PRO A 166 22.97 -8.14 -9.36
C PRO A 166 22.66 -7.39 -8.05
N TYR A 167 21.40 -7.30 -7.65
CA TYR A 167 21.02 -6.63 -6.40
C TYR A 167 21.51 -7.37 -5.16
N THR A 168 21.67 -8.69 -5.20
CA THR A 168 22.26 -9.46 -4.10
C THR A 168 23.71 -9.11 -3.90
N ASN A 169 24.48 -8.96 -4.99
CA ASN A 169 25.89 -8.59 -4.95
C ASN A 169 26.08 -7.13 -4.52
N TRP A 170 25.17 -6.23 -4.93
CA TRP A 170 25.21 -4.82 -4.56
C TRP A 170 24.88 -4.59 -3.08
N LEU A 171 24.00 -5.42 -2.50
CA LEU A 171 23.63 -5.39 -1.08
C LEU A 171 24.60 -6.19 -0.19
N VAL A 172 25.79 -6.53 -0.71
CA VAL A 172 26.91 -7.15 0.00
C VAL A 172 26.78 -8.66 0.22
N ASN A 173 25.61 -9.19 0.58
CA ASN A 173 25.39 -10.63 0.77
C ASN A 173 23.90 -11.01 0.86
N GLU A 174 23.64 -12.31 0.72
CA GLU A 174 22.28 -12.89 0.80
C GLU A 174 21.57 -12.60 2.13
N TYR A 175 22.31 -12.61 3.23
CA TYR A 175 21.77 -12.33 4.55
C TYR A 175 21.15 -10.93 4.63
N MET A 176 21.84 -9.91 4.08
CA MET A 176 21.32 -8.55 4.05
C MET A 176 20.04 -8.42 3.22
N VAL A 177 19.95 -9.15 2.09
CA VAL A 177 18.71 -9.17 1.27
C VAL A 177 17.55 -9.74 2.07
N HIS A 178 17.74 -10.86 2.79
CA HIS A 178 16.74 -11.43 3.68
C HIS A 178 16.32 -10.47 4.80
N MET A 179 17.30 -9.83 5.44
CA MET A 179 17.04 -8.87 6.51
C MET A 179 16.21 -7.68 6.02
N ILE A 180 16.57 -7.09 4.87
CA ILE A 180 15.84 -5.96 4.29
C ILE A 180 14.39 -6.38 3.97
N HIS A 181 14.21 -7.51 3.27
CA HIS A 181 12.89 -8.04 2.96
C HIS A 181 12.04 -8.23 4.22
N HIS A 182 12.59 -8.88 5.23
CA HIS A 182 11.89 -9.14 6.48
C HIS A 182 11.50 -7.86 7.24
N TYR A 183 12.43 -6.90 7.39
CA TYR A 183 12.13 -5.66 8.09
C TYR A 183 11.16 -4.76 7.33
N VAL A 184 11.27 -4.67 6.00
CA VAL A 184 10.34 -3.88 5.20
C VAL A 184 8.94 -4.48 5.26
N ALA A 185 8.79 -5.81 5.29
CA ALA A 185 7.50 -6.46 5.52
C ALA A 185 6.86 -6.01 6.85
N TRP A 186 7.63 -5.95 7.94
CA TRP A 186 7.14 -5.43 9.22
C TRP A 186 6.75 -3.95 9.16
N PHE A 187 7.51 -3.11 8.45
CA PHE A 187 7.14 -1.70 8.24
C PHE A 187 5.85 -1.56 7.43
N ILE A 188 5.62 -2.43 6.43
CA ILE A 188 4.35 -2.46 5.70
C ILE A 188 3.18 -2.80 6.63
N ILE A 189 3.32 -3.79 7.50
CA ILE A 189 2.27 -4.15 8.46
C ILE A 189 2.01 -3.03 9.47
N LEU A 190 3.06 -2.39 9.98
CA LEU A 190 2.91 -1.21 10.83
C LEU A 190 2.14 -0.10 10.11
N PHE A 191 2.49 0.16 8.84
CA PHE A 191 1.76 1.10 8.00
C PHE A 191 0.29 0.69 7.85
N VAL A 192 -0.01 -0.59 7.60
CA VAL A 192 -1.39 -1.09 7.44
C VAL A 192 -2.20 -0.86 8.72
N ILE A 193 -1.65 -1.16 9.90
CA ILE A 193 -2.31 -0.95 11.18
C ILE A 193 -2.66 0.54 11.37
N VAL A 194 -1.70 1.43 11.15
CA VAL A 194 -1.90 2.88 11.27
C VAL A 194 -2.90 3.36 10.22
N HIS A 195 -2.78 2.90 8.97
CA HIS A 195 -3.69 3.27 7.88
C HIS A 195 -5.14 2.88 8.16
N VAL A 196 -5.38 1.65 8.59
CA VAL A 196 -6.74 1.17 8.91
C VAL A 196 -7.32 1.97 10.09
N TYR A 197 -6.53 2.20 11.15
CA TYR A 197 -6.95 3.03 12.26
C TYR A 197 -7.34 4.45 11.82
N MET A 198 -6.50 5.07 10.99
CA MET A 198 -6.74 6.42 10.48
C MET A 198 -7.97 6.51 9.59
N ALA A 199 -8.17 5.53 8.70
CA ALA A 199 -9.32 5.48 7.80
C ALA A 199 -10.64 5.32 8.59
N ILE A 200 -10.69 4.39 9.55
CA ILE A 200 -11.86 4.17 10.40
C ILE A 200 -12.15 5.42 11.24
N ARG A 201 -11.13 6.00 11.87
CA ARG A 201 -11.30 7.21 12.67
C ARG A 201 -11.82 8.38 11.85
N ALA A 202 -11.27 8.60 10.65
CA ALA A 202 -11.74 9.66 9.74
C ALA A 202 -13.20 9.43 9.33
N ASP A 203 -13.58 8.19 9.03
CA ASP A 203 -14.96 7.85 8.67
C ASP A 203 -15.97 8.18 9.79
N PHE A 204 -15.60 7.91 11.05
CA PHE A 204 -16.44 8.27 12.21
C PHE A 204 -16.47 9.77 12.50
N THR A 205 -15.36 10.48 12.34
CA THR A 205 -15.25 11.89 12.73
C THR A 205 -15.72 12.85 11.63
N GLU A 206 -15.38 12.57 10.38
CA GLU A 206 -15.67 13.42 9.23
C GLU A 206 -16.99 13.03 8.53
N LYS A 207 -17.44 11.80 8.72
CA LYS A 207 -18.68 11.24 8.12
C LYS A 207 -18.72 11.35 6.59
N GLY A 208 -17.53 11.47 5.98
CA GLY A 208 -17.33 11.63 4.54
C GLY A 208 -17.39 10.32 3.74
N GLY A 209 -17.48 9.16 4.42
CA GLY A 209 -17.45 7.86 3.78
C GLY A 209 -16.06 7.46 3.30
N GLU A 210 -15.03 7.65 4.11
CA GLU A 210 -13.65 7.32 3.77
C GLU A 210 -13.46 5.86 3.39
N VAL A 211 -14.02 4.96 4.20
CA VAL A 211 -13.97 3.51 3.96
C VAL A 211 -14.83 3.14 2.75
N SER A 212 -16.05 3.67 2.67
CA SER A 212 -16.96 3.39 1.56
C SER A 212 -16.47 3.92 0.22
N ALA A 213 -15.63 4.98 0.22
CA ALA A 213 -15.01 5.51 -0.99
C ALA A 213 -14.08 4.50 -1.69
N MET A 214 -13.52 3.54 -0.95
CA MET A 214 -12.72 2.47 -1.55
C MET A 214 -13.57 1.40 -2.27
N PHE A 215 -14.90 1.43 -2.12
CA PHE A 215 -15.83 0.59 -2.89
C PHE A 215 -16.56 1.41 -3.95
N SER A 216 -17.13 2.55 -3.58
CA SER A 216 -17.94 3.40 -4.46
C SER A 216 -17.11 4.32 -5.37
N GLY A 217 -15.95 4.74 -4.91
CA GLY A 217 -15.13 5.79 -5.53
C GLY A 217 -15.54 7.20 -5.13
N ILE A 218 -16.57 7.37 -4.30
CA ILE A 218 -17.19 8.66 -3.98
C ILE A 218 -16.92 8.99 -2.50
N LYS A 219 -16.43 10.21 -2.26
CA LYS A 219 -16.33 10.82 -0.93
C LYS A 219 -17.32 11.97 -0.84
N TYR A 220 -17.91 12.15 0.34
CA TYR A 220 -18.86 13.23 0.61
C TYR A 220 -18.23 14.28 1.50
N MET A 221 -18.45 15.58 1.21
CA MET A 221 -17.92 16.70 2.00
C MET A 221 -18.97 17.79 2.18
N GLU A 222 -19.00 18.41 3.38
CA GLU A 222 -19.88 19.56 3.67
C GLU A 222 -19.33 20.86 3.08
N GLU A 223 -17.99 21.02 3.09
CA GLU A 223 -17.28 22.20 2.61
C GLU A 223 -16.52 21.89 1.32
N GLU A 224 -16.24 22.93 0.53
CA GLU A 224 -15.45 22.77 -0.68
C GLU A 224 -13.99 22.44 -0.32
N PRO A 225 -13.40 21.36 -0.88
CA PRO A 225 -12.04 20.96 -0.54
C PRO A 225 -10.98 21.95 -0.99
N ASP A 226 -10.02 22.27 -0.12
CA ASP A 226 -8.90 23.17 -0.42
C ASP A 226 -7.99 22.63 -1.56
N ASP A 227 -7.98 21.30 -1.77
CA ASP A 227 -7.17 20.62 -2.77
C ASP A 227 -7.95 20.24 -4.05
N LEU A 228 -9.13 20.80 -4.25
CA LEU A 228 -9.98 20.51 -5.41
C LEU A 228 -9.28 20.84 -6.73
N GLY A 229 -8.60 21.97 -6.79
CA GLY A 229 -7.84 22.42 -7.97
C GLY A 229 -6.65 21.52 -8.34
N ASP A 230 -6.18 20.71 -7.39
CA ASP A 230 -5.09 19.74 -7.60
C ASP A 230 -5.56 18.43 -8.24
N ILE A 231 -6.86 18.13 -8.15
CA ILE A 231 -7.47 16.87 -8.54
C ILE A 231 -8.23 17.00 -9.85
N ILE A 232 -8.92 18.12 -10.02
CA ILE A 232 -9.68 18.44 -11.24
C ILE A 232 -8.80 19.23 -12.18
N ASP A 233 -8.67 18.78 -13.41
CA ASP A 233 -8.02 19.54 -14.47
C ASP A 233 -8.91 20.75 -14.80
N THR A 234 -8.62 21.88 -14.12
CA THR A 234 -9.41 23.12 -14.21
C THR A 234 -9.49 23.67 -15.62
N LYS A 235 -8.59 23.26 -16.54
CA LYS A 235 -8.67 23.62 -17.96
C LYS A 235 -9.80 22.92 -18.70
N LYS A 236 -10.15 21.69 -18.32
CA LYS A 236 -11.27 20.96 -18.93
C LYS A 236 -12.64 21.28 -18.33
N SER A 237 -12.68 21.75 -17.08
CA SER A 237 -13.94 22.13 -16.42
C SER A 237 -14.47 23.49 -16.86
N LYS A 238 -13.62 24.38 -17.39
CA LYS A 238 -14.04 25.70 -17.93
C LYS A 238 -14.54 25.62 -19.39
N ALA A 239 -14.47 24.45 -20.03
CA ALA A 239 -14.89 24.23 -21.42
C ALA A 239 -16.22 23.44 -21.55
N LYS A 240 -16.98 23.31 -20.47
CA LYS A 240 -18.37 22.85 -20.41
C LYS A 240 -19.15 23.88 -19.60
#